data_e9f7e071ee6083a2144430947c093d80
#
_entry.id   e9f7e071ee6083a2144430947c093d80
#
_cell.length_a   1.000
_cell.length_b   1.000
_cell.length_c   1.000
_cell.angle_alpha   90.00
_cell.angle_beta   90.00
_cell.angle_gamma   90.00
#
_symmetry.space_group_name_H-M   'P 1'
#
loop_
_entity.id
_entity.type
_entity.pdbx_description
1 polymer ?
#
loop_
_entity_poly.entity_id
_entity_poly.type
_entity_poly.pdbx_seq_one_letter_code
_entity_poly.pdbx_strand_id
1 'polypeptide(L)'
;MLRAHGLARVSLCGLSPAGPAPSAISISGTRTGTRTAAGRCGLRWRAMGGAGAYTTSCDKQLLFRQLFEEESSTYTYLLADVSHPDKPAVLIDPVDKTVDRDLSLVEELGLKLIYAMNTHVHADHVTGTGLIKGKVPGVKSVISKASNARADCLIKSGEKIHFGNLFLEVRATPGHTQGCVTYVTGHGPGQPQPRMAFTGDALLIRGCGRTDFQGGSSLQLYQSVHSQIFTLPKDTLVYPAHDYKGFTVSSVGEELLYNPRLSKDEKTFKSIMENLNLSYPKMIDVAVPANMVCGFQDLSAKPAEAASN
;
A
#
# COMPACT_ATOMS: atom_id res chain seq x y z
N MET A 1 -60.00 1.13 17.43
CA MET A 1 -60.69 1.06 16.11
C MET A 1 -59.72 0.48 15.09
N LEU A 2 -60.08 -0.63 14.54
CA LEU A 2 -59.34 -1.42 13.54
C LEU A 2 -59.25 -0.72 12.17
N ARG A 3 -58.18 -1.02 11.42
CA ARG A 3 -58.11 -1.40 9.99
C ARG A 3 -56.61 -1.49 9.63
N ALA A 4 -56.01 -2.57 9.37
CA ALA A 4 -55.93 -3.70 8.42
C ALA A 4 -55.96 -3.36 6.93
N HIS A 5 -55.03 -4.04 6.21
CA HIS A 5 -54.85 -4.28 4.77
C HIS A 5 -53.77 -3.38 4.11
N GLY A 6 -52.80 -3.89 3.33
CA GLY A 6 -52.85 -5.10 2.52
C GLY A 6 -51.48 -5.58 2.03
N LEU A 7 -51.38 -6.88 1.96
CA LEU A 7 -50.34 -7.67 1.34
C LEU A 7 -50.41 -7.52 -0.21
N ALA A 8 -49.29 -7.23 -0.86
CA ALA A 8 -49.15 -7.47 -2.30
C ALA A 8 -48.13 -8.58 -2.51
N ARG A 9 -48.64 -9.73 -2.93
CA ARG A 9 -47.89 -10.83 -3.55
C ARG A 9 -47.46 -10.38 -4.95
N VAL A 10 -46.22 -10.61 -5.31
CA VAL A 10 -45.78 -10.66 -6.72
C VAL A 10 -45.17 -12.02 -6.99
N SER A 11 -45.68 -12.57 -8.06
CA SER A 11 -45.61 -13.94 -8.58
C SER A 11 -44.24 -14.30 -9.15
N LEU A 12 -43.88 -15.57 -8.98
CA LEU A 12 -42.84 -16.29 -9.71
C LEU A 12 -43.28 -16.56 -11.16
N CYS A 13 -42.41 -16.24 -12.11
CA CYS A 13 -42.33 -16.78 -13.48
C CYS A 13 -40.95 -16.45 -13.99
N GLY A 14 -40.15 -17.29 -14.63
CA GLY A 14 -40.27 -18.59 -15.22
C GLY A 14 -38.90 -19.06 -15.60
N LEU A 15 -38.66 -20.33 -15.42
CA LEU A 15 -37.51 -21.07 -15.92
C LEU A 15 -37.60 -21.21 -17.45
N SER A 16 -36.46 -21.04 -18.14
CA SER A 16 -36.27 -21.56 -19.51
C SER A 16 -34.83 -21.99 -19.74
N PRO A 17 -34.60 -22.97 -20.64
CA PRO A 17 -33.59 -23.99 -20.45
C PRO A 17 -32.27 -23.74 -21.20
N ALA A 18 -31.28 -24.54 -20.78
CA ALA A 18 -29.93 -24.62 -21.33
C ALA A 18 -29.88 -24.93 -22.83
N GLY A 19 -29.08 -24.21 -23.59
CA GLY A 19 -28.64 -24.55 -24.94
C GLY A 19 -27.32 -25.32 -24.90
N PRO A 20 -27.03 -26.15 -25.92
CA PRO A 20 -26.01 -27.18 -25.86
C PRO A 20 -24.60 -26.67 -26.14
N ALA A 21 -23.62 -27.34 -25.54
CA ALA A 21 -22.20 -27.16 -25.75
C ALA A 21 -21.74 -27.55 -27.18
N PRO A 22 -20.73 -26.90 -27.75
CA PRO A 22 -20.18 -27.34 -29.03
C PRO A 22 -19.22 -28.51 -28.85
N SER A 23 -19.42 -29.50 -29.71
CA SER A 23 -18.70 -30.76 -29.85
C SER A 23 -17.22 -30.57 -30.27
N ALA A 24 -16.38 -31.41 -29.68
CA ALA A 24 -15.01 -31.62 -30.06
C ALA A 24 -14.89 -32.23 -31.46
N ILE A 25 -14.09 -31.65 -32.35
CA ILE A 25 -13.72 -32.23 -33.62
C ILE A 25 -12.43 -33.05 -33.44
N SER A 26 -12.58 -34.37 -33.57
CA SER A 26 -11.49 -35.33 -33.67
C SER A 26 -11.07 -35.41 -35.15
N ILE A 27 -9.80 -35.15 -35.43
CA ILE A 27 -9.20 -35.43 -36.75
C ILE A 27 -8.26 -36.62 -36.60
N SER A 28 -8.68 -37.77 -37.08
CA SER A 28 -7.85 -38.94 -37.34
C SER A 28 -7.25 -38.81 -38.73
N GLY A 29 -5.94 -38.72 -38.84
CA GLY A 29 -5.21 -38.77 -40.11
C GLY A 29 -4.24 -39.92 -40.13
N THR A 30 -4.50 -40.90 -41.01
CA THR A 30 -3.74 -42.12 -41.28
C THR A 30 -2.37 -41.86 -41.88
N ARG A 31 -1.40 -42.64 -41.41
CA ARG A 31 -0.05 -42.79 -41.98
C ARG A 31 -0.10 -43.45 -43.35
N THR A 32 0.66 -42.90 -44.33
CA THR A 32 1.31 -43.71 -45.37
C THR A 32 2.73 -43.16 -45.55
N GLY A 33 3.67 -44.04 -45.46
CA GLY A 33 5.08 -43.72 -45.56
C GLY A 33 5.59 -43.71 -47.00
N THR A 34 6.68 -42.98 -47.20
CA THR A 34 7.72 -43.34 -48.20
C THR A 34 9.05 -42.81 -47.73
N ARG A 35 10.02 -43.71 -47.65
CA ARG A 35 11.45 -43.42 -47.41
C ARG A 35 12.07 -42.89 -48.70
N THR A 36 12.83 -41.79 -48.61
CA THR A 36 13.96 -41.55 -49.54
C THR A 36 15.12 -40.87 -48.79
N ALA A 37 16.30 -41.19 -49.27
CA ALA A 37 17.61 -41.18 -48.62
C ALA A 37 18.26 -39.79 -48.48
N ALA A 38 19.09 -39.72 -47.44
CA ALA A 38 20.42 -39.11 -47.36
C ALA A 38 20.65 -37.69 -47.93
N GLY A 39 20.84 -36.77 -46.99
CA GLY A 39 21.56 -35.52 -47.19
C GLY A 39 22.20 -35.10 -45.87
N ARG A 40 23.45 -35.55 -45.58
CA ARG A 40 24.25 -35.05 -44.47
C ARG A 40 24.70 -33.63 -44.79
N CYS A 41 24.09 -32.63 -44.20
CA CYS A 41 24.64 -31.29 -44.12
C CYS A 41 25.26 -31.12 -42.75
N GLY A 42 26.56 -31.31 -42.65
CA GLY A 42 27.34 -31.10 -41.43
C GLY A 42 27.57 -29.61 -41.22
N LEU A 43 26.77 -29.00 -40.36
CA LEU A 43 27.12 -27.71 -39.77
C LEU A 43 28.10 -27.97 -38.63
N ARG A 44 29.38 -27.73 -38.89
CA ARG A 44 30.42 -27.59 -37.84
C ARG A 44 30.15 -26.31 -37.10
N TRP A 45 29.60 -26.42 -35.90
CA TRP A 45 29.66 -25.35 -34.92
C TRP A 45 31.10 -25.24 -34.39
N ARG A 46 31.82 -24.20 -34.85
CA ARG A 46 33.05 -23.78 -34.16
C ARG A 46 32.63 -23.30 -32.75
N ALA A 47 33.07 -24.03 -31.76
CA ALA A 47 33.09 -23.54 -30.37
C ALA A 47 34.13 -22.41 -30.32
N MET A 48 33.66 -21.17 -30.40
CA MET A 48 34.41 -20.02 -29.91
C MET A 48 34.24 -19.98 -28.42
N GLY A 49 35.33 -20.32 -27.70
CA GLY A 49 35.43 -20.17 -26.27
C GLY A 49 35.31 -18.68 -25.89
N GLY A 50 34.26 -18.36 -25.26
CA GLY A 50 34.00 -17.17 -24.53
C GLY A 50 33.00 -17.56 -23.47
N ALA A 51 33.48 -17.96 -22.29
CA ALA A 51 32.64 -18.10 -21.13
C ALA A 51 32.18 -16.69 -20.70
N GLY A 52 31.25 -16.14 -21.45
CA GLY A 52 30.40 -15.07 -20.99
C GLY A 52 29.52 -15.68 -19.91
N ALA A 53 29.92 -15.57 -18.65
CA ALA A 53 29.02 -15.78 -17.54
C ALA A 53 27.84 -14.82 -17.75
N TYR A 54 26.72 -15.35 -18.26
CA TYR A 54 25.44 -14.68 -18.13
C TYR A 54 25.10 -14.73 -16.62
N THR A 55 25.68 -13.79 -15.88
CA THR A 55 25.15 -13.44 -14.59
C THR A 55 23.77 -12.84 -14.86
N THR A 56 22.74 -13.66 -14.79
CA THR A 56 21.40 -13.17 -14.50
C THR A 56 21.45 -12.67 -13.06
N SER A 57 22.07 -11.51 -12.83
CA SER A 57 21.89 -10.78 -11.60
C SER A 57 20.49 -10.23 -11.65
N CYS A 58 19.53 -11.04 -11.24
CA CYS A 58 18.29 -10.51 -10.74
C CYS A 58 18.63 -9.87 -9.38
N ASP A 59 19.34 -8.73 -9.44
CA ASP A 59 19.63 -7.89 -8.27
C ASP A 59 18.32 -7.23 -7.82
N LYS A 60 17.41 -8.04 -7.31
CA LYS A 60 16.28 -7.53 -6.52
C LYS A 60 16.85 -7.10 -5.18
N GLN A 61 17.40 -5.89 -5.15
CA GLN A 61 17.91 -5.27 -3.95
C GLN A 61 16.78 -5.00 -2.95
N LEU A 62 15.60 -4.59 -3.43
CA LEU A 62 14.43 -4.31 -2.60
C LEU A 62 13.55 -5.55 -2.46
N LEU A 63 13.38 -6.02 -1.22
CA LEU A 63 12.25 -6.85 -0.82
C LEU A 63 11.08 -5.95 -0.46
N PHE A 64 9.89 -6.26 -1.00
CA PHE A 64 8.65 -5.52 -0.75
C PHE A 64 7.51 -6.49 -0.41
N ARG A 65 6.72 -6.16 0.62
CA ARG A 65 5.45 -6.83 0.96
C ARG A 65 4.41 -5.79 1.32
N GLN A 66 3.20 -6.00 0.82
CA GLN A 66 1.99 -5.26 1.18
C GLN A 66 1.13 -6.20 2.05
N LEU A 67 0.86 -5.79 3.29
CA LEU A 67 0.22 -6.59 4.32
C LEU A 67 -1.10 -5.93 4.70
N PHE A 68 -2.22 -6.64 4.49
CA PHE A 68 -3.55 -6.10 4.73
C PHE A 68 -4.05 -6.39 6.14
N GLU A 69 -4.66 -5.40 6.76
CA GLU A 69 -5.44 -5.52 7.98
C GLU A 69 -6.91 -5.21 7.65
N GLU A 70 -7.81 -6.15 7.95
CA GLU A 70 -9.17 -6.17 7.42
C GLU A 70 -10.09 -5.17 8.13
N GLU A 71 -9.98 -5.01 9.45
CA GLU A 71 -10.94 -4.25 10.26
C GLU A 71 -10.90 -2.74 9.96
N SER A 72 -9.70 -2.18 9.83
CA SER A 72 -9.49 -0.78 9.43
C SER A 72 -9.25 -0.63 7.92
N SER A 73 -9.16 -1.75 7.18
CA SER A 73 -8.81 -1.76 5.75
C SER A 73 -7.45 -1.11 5.47
N THR A 74 -6.48 -1.30 6.38
CA THR A 74 -5.16 -0.69 6.34
C THR A 74 -4.16 -1.59 5.63
N TYR A 75 -3.27 -0.99 4.86
CA TYR A 75 -2.07 -1.62 4.33
C TYR A 75 -0.84 -1.22 5.15
N THR A 76 -0.19 -2.20 5.75
CA THR A 76 1.19 -2.09 6.26
C THR A 76 2.17 -2.48 5.17
N TYR A 77 3.26 -1.76 5.04
CA TYR A 77 4.29 -2.03 4.02
C TYR A 77 5.61 -2.41 4.66
N LEU A 78 6.12 -3.60 4.29
CA LEU A 78 7.45 -4.08 4.67
C LEU A 78 8.40 -3.90 3.50
N LEU A 79 9.45 -3.11 3.71
CA LEU A 79 10.55 -2.91 2.77
C LEU A 79 11.86 -3.35 3.41
N ALA A 80 12.75 -4.00 2.65
CA ALA A 80 14.10 -4.36 3.12
C ALA A 80 15.11 -4.32 1.99
N ASP A 81 16.35 -3.92 2.30
CA ASP A 81 17.50 -4.09 1.42
C ASP A 81 18.09 -5.49 1.65
N VAL A 82 17.73 -6.44 0.77
CA VAL A 82 18.23 -7.82 0.88
C VAL A 82 19.60 -8.01 0.25
N SER A 83 20.17 -7.00 -0.38
CA SER A 83 21.55 -6.99 -0.87
C SER A 83 22.56 -6.61 0.23
N HIS A 84 22.09 -5.91 1.26
CA HIS A 84 22.92 -5.55 2.41
C HIS A 84 23.12 -6.74 3.34
N PRO A 85 24.34 -6.98 3.90
CA PRO A 85 24.61 -8.13 4.78
C PRO A 85 23.64 -8.25 5.96
N ASP A 86 23.28 -7.15 6.60
CA ASP A 86 22.35 -7.09 7.73
C ASP A 86 20.87 -7.14 7.32
N LYS A 87 20.54 -7.06 6.03
CA LYS A 87 19.17 -7.00 5.50
C LYS A 87 18.26 -6.05 6.30
N PRO A 88 18.63 -4.76 6.43
CA PRO A 88 17.82 -3.81 7.19
C PRO A 88 16.45 -3.62 6.57
N ALA A 89 15.43 -3.57 7.43
CA ALA A 89 14.03 -3.48 7.05
C ALA A 89 13.31 -2.34 7.76
N VAL A 90 12.24 -1.86 7.14
CA VAL A 90 11.31 -0.86 7.68
C VAL A 90 9.88 -1.33 7.51
N LEU A 91 9.03 -1.01 8.48
CA LEU A 91 7.56 -1.14 8.38
C LEU A 91 6.96 0.26 8.30
N ILE A 92 6.06 0.47 7.34
CA ILE A 92 5.28 1.70 7.18
C ILE A 92 3.83 1.40 7.55
N ASP A 93 3.24 2.25 8.39
CA ASP A 93 1.87 2.19 8.90
C ASP A 93 1.49 0.81 9.51
N PRO A 94 2.29 0.29 10.49
CA PRO A 94 1.96 -0.96 11.16
C PRO A 94 0.72 -0.80 12.05
N VAL A 95 -0.17 -1.80 12.05
CA VAL A 95 -1.39 -1.84 12.87
C VAL A 95 -1.16 -2.67 14.12
N ASP A 96 -1.66 -2.23 15.28
CA ASP A 96 -1.45 -2.89 16.58
C ASP A 96 -1.93 -4.35 16.60
N LYS A 97 -3.04 -4.65 15.92
CA LYS A 97 -3.66 -5.98 15.86
C LYS A 97 -2.85 -6.99 15.06
N THR A 98 -2.01 -6.54 14.13
CA THR A 98 -1.24 -7.42 13.23
C THR A 98 0.25 -7.46 13.53
N VAL A 99 0.70 -6.87 14.63
CA VAL A 99 2.12 -6.81 15.01
C VAL A 99 2.78 -8.19 15.03
N ASP A 100 2.12 -9.20 15.60
CA ASP A 100 2.70 -10.56 15.72
C ASP A 100 2.87 -11.21 14.34
N ARG A 101 1.90 -11.08 13.45
CA ARG A 101 1.99 -11.51 12.05
C ARG A 101 3.17 -10.85 11.34
N ASP A 102 3.26 -9.52 11.46
CA ASP A 102 4.25 -8.74 10.73
C ASP A 102 5.67 -9.05 11.23
N LEU A 103 5.85 -9.22 12.55
CA LEU A 103 7.13 -9.60 13.14
C LEU A 103 7.52 -11.04 12.82
N SER A 104 6.57 -12.00 12.80
CA SER A 104 6.84 -13.37 12.35
C SER A 104 7.35 -13.38 10.91
N LEU A 105 6.77 -12.58 10.03
CA LEU A 105 7.23 -12.46 8.64
C LEU A 105 8.65 -11.86 8.56
N VAL A 106 8.96 -10.84 9.37
CA VAL A 106 10.31 -10.25 9.45
C VAL A 106 11.33 -11.30 9.87
N GLU A 107 11.00 -12.13 10.87
CA GLU A 107 11.86 -13.23 11.35
C GLU A 107 12.03 -14.33 10.29
N GLU A 108 10.94 -14.82 9.69
CA GLU A 108 10.95 -15.85 8.63
C GLU A 108 11.85 -15.46 7.45
N LEU A 109 11.85 -14.17 7.09
CA LEU A 109 12.66 -13.64 5.99
C LEU A 109 14.10 -13.31 6.42
N GLY A 110 14.44 -13.47 7.69
CA GLY A 110 15.77 -13.18 8.25
C GLY A 110 16.14 -11.70 8.11
N LEU A 111 15.19 -10.81 8.33
CA LEU A 111 15.37 -9.36 8.20
C LEU A 111 15.69 -8.72 9.55
N LYS A 112 16.42 -7.60 9.53
CA LYS A 112 16.71 -6.78 10.69
C LYS A 112 15.80 -5.54 10.66
N LEU A 113 14.68 -5.57 11.37
CA LEU A 113 13.80 -4.40 11.48
C LEU A 113 14.52 -3.28 12.22
N ILE A 114 14.61 -2.10 11.59
CA ILE A 114 15.28 -0.91 12.16
C ILE A 114 14.32 0.25 12.41
N TYR A 115 13.25 0.36 11.63
CA TYR A 115 12.25 1.42 11.78
C TYR A 115 10.82 0.87 11.71
N ALA A 116 9.95 1.40 12.58
CA ALA A 116 8.49 1.36 12.48
C ALA A 116 8.01 2.80 12.25
N MET A 117 7.44 3.07 11.08
CA MET A 117 7.22 4.40 10.55
C MET A 117 5.72 4.64 10.36
N ASN A 118 5.27 5.88 10.54
CA ASN A 118 3.89 6.26 10.25
C ASN A 118 3.86 7.41 9.24
N THR A 119 2.94 7.33 8.28
CA THR A 119 2.70 8.43 7.32
C THR A 119 2.02 9.61 7.99
N HIS A 120 1.18 9.36 9.00
CA HIS A 120 0.46 10.38 9.78
C HIS A 120 -0.02 9.82 11.13
N VAL A 121 -0.70 10.63 11.93
CA VAL A 121 -1.43 10.18 13.12
C VAL A 121 -2.78 9.63 12.68
N HIS A 122 -2.89 8.30 12.61
CA HIS A 122 -4.10 7.59 12.16
C HIS A 122 -5.27 7.80 13.14
N ALA A 123 -6.48 7.88 12.60
CA ALA A 123 -7.72 8.05 13.37
C ALA A 123 -8.64 6.81 13.37
N ASP A 124 -8.31 5.82 12.57
CA ASP A 124 -9.10 4.61 12.27
C ASP A 124 -8.57 3.36 12.98
N HIS A 125 -7.29 3.34 13.33
CA HIS A 125 -6.64 2.26 14.07
C HIS A 125 -5.52 2.79 14.98
N VAL A 126 -5.10 1.97 15.94
CA VAL A 126 -3.90 2.24 16.73
C VAL A 126 -2.68 1.68 16.02
N THR A 127 -1.63 2.50 15.87
CA THR A 127 -0.38 2.02 15.26
C THR A 127 0.30 0.95 16.11
N GLY A 128 0.85 -0.08 15.46
CA GLY A 128 1.64 -1.13 16.10
C GLY A 128 3.03 -0.70 16.54
N THR A 129 3.46 0.53 16.25
CA THR A 129 4.84 1.00 16.45
C THR A 129 5.33 0.81 17.89
N GLY A 130 4.52 1.15 18.90
CA GLY A 130 4.91 1.00 20.30
C GLY A 130 5.10 -0.46 20.72
N LEU A 131 4.16 -1.33 20.31
CA LEU A 131 4.25 -2.78 20.57
C LEU A 131 5.46 -3.40 19.88
N ILE A 132 5.76 -3.01 18.64
CA ILE A 132 6.95 -3.45 17.91
C ILE A 132 8.22 -3.07 18.68
N LYS A 133 8.34 -1.84 19.16
CA LYS A 133 9.48 -1.40 19.99
C LYS A 133 9.64 -2.20 21.27
N GLY A 134 8.53 -2.58 21.91
CA GLY A 134 8.55 -3.43 23.11
C GLY A 134 9.03 -4.86 22.83
N LYS A 135 8.73 -5.39 21.64
CA LYS A 135 9.08 -6.77 21.22
C LYS A 135 10.44 -6.88 20.55
N VAL A 136 10.89 -5.85 19.84
CA VAL A 136 12.14 -5.85 19.05
C VAL A 136 13.05 -4.72 19.51
N PRO A 137 14.01 -4.99 20.43
CA PRO A 137 14.93 -3.99 20.93
C PRO A 137 15.73 -3.33 19.81
N GLY A 138 15.87 -2.00 19.87
CA GLY A 138 16.63 -1.20 18.89
C GLY A 138 15.83 -0.68 17.71
N VAL A 139 14.59 -1.11 17.51
CA VAL A 139 13.68 -0.50 16.52
C VAL A 139 13.32 0.90 16.97
N LYS A 140 13.37 1.87 16.04
CA LYS A 140 13.02 3.26 16.30
C LYS A 140 11.68 3.61 15.65
N SER A 141 10.86 4.35 16.38
CA SER A 141 9.63 4.95 15.86
C SER A 141 9.96 6.18 15.01
N VAL A 142 9.26 6.35 13.87
CA VAL A 142 9.45 7.47 12.94
C VAL A 142 8.10 8.09 12.60
N ILE A 143 7.99 9.41 12.73
CA ILE A 143 6.82 10.18 12.28
C ILE A 143 7.24 11.61 11.92
N SER A 144 6.40 12.30 11.15
CA SER A 144 6.63 13.72 10.83
C SER A 144 6.66 14.61 12.08
N LYS A 145 7.63 15.53 12.15
CA LYS A 145 7.65 16.56 13.19
C LYS A 145 6.41 17.44 13.19
N ALA A 146 5.81 17.67 12.02
CA ALA A 146 4.60 18.47 11.89
C ALA A 146 3.34 17.81 12.47
N SER A 147 3.39 16.50 12.78
CA SER A 147 2.30 15.80 13.47
C SER A 147 2.17 16.19 14.94
N ASN A 148 3.19 16.80 15.53
CA ASN A 148 3.33 17.06 16.97
C ASN A 148 3.29 15.78 17.85
N ALA A 149 3.36 14.60 17.26
CA ALA A 149 3.43 13.33 17.97
C ALA A 149 4.83 13.08 18.53
N ARG A 150 4.94 12.19 19.52
CA ARG A 150 6.20 11.76 20.11
C ARG A 150 6.72 10.52 19.38
N ALA A 151 7.99 10.57 18.96
CA ALA A 151 8.68 9.43 18.34
C ALA A 151 10.18 9.53 18.59
N ASP A 152 10.93 8.44 18.34
CA ASP A 152 12.41 8.48 18.44
C ASP A 152 13.03 9.35 17.34
N CYS A 153 12.43 9.33 16.15
CA CYS A 153 12.87 10.10 14.99
C CYS A 153 11.73 10.99 14.48
N LEU A 154 11.89 12.28 14.62
CA LEU A 154 10.97 13.30 14.07
C LEU A 154 11.52 13.83 12.75
N ILE A 155 10.90 13.43 11.65
CA ILE A 155 11.36 13.73 10.28
C ILE A 155 10.71 14.98 9.70
N LYS A 156 11.38 15.54 8.66
CA LYS A 156 10.91 16.71 7.90
C LYS A 156 10.93 16.40 6.40
N SER A 157 10.21 17.21 5.64
CA SER A 157 10.25 17.16 4.16
C SER A 157 11.67 17.35 3.63
N GLY A 158 12.03 16.56 2.61
CA GLY A 158 13.34 16.56 1.97
C GLY A 158 14.37 15.65 2.65
N GLU A 159 14.12 15.15 3.85
CA GLU A 159 15.00 14.18 4.50
C GLU A 159 14.96 12.82 3.80
N LYS A 160 16.04 12.04 3.96
CA LYS A 160 16.18 10.68 3.45
C LYS A 160 16.31 9.71 4.63
N ILE A 161 15.49 8.67 4.63
CA ILE A 161 15.53 7.60 5.62
C ILE A 161 16.23 6.42 4.98
N HIS A 162 17.45 6.13 5.42
CA HIS A 162 18.26 5.05 4.88
C HIS A 162 17.95 3.72 5.57
N PHE A 163 17.89 2.64 4.76
CA PHE A 163 17.86 1.26 5.21
C PHE A 163 18.77 0.43 4.28
N GLY A 164 20.02 0.24 4.72
CA GLY A 164 21.09 -0.29 3.88
C GLY A 164 21.55 0.71 2.81
N ASN A 165 21.61 0.25 1.56
CA ASN A 165 21.95 1.07 0.39
C ASN A 165 20.71 1.79 -0.19
N LEU A 166 19.53 1.43 0.27
CA LEU A 166 18.25 2.02 -0.14
C LEU A 166 17.87 3.17 0.77
N PHE A 167 17.01 4.05 0.27
CA PHE A 167 16.42 5.12 1.06
C PHE A 167 15.00 5.47 0.63
N LEU A 168 14.27 6.05 1.56
CA LEU A 168 12.99 6.71 1.34
C LEU A 168 13.17 8.21 1.44
N GLU A 169 12.70 8.95 0.44
CA GLU A 169 12.60 10.40 0.44
C GLU A 169 11.30 10.81 1.14
N VAL A 170 11.38 11.72 2.08
CA VAL A 170 10.25 12.27 2.81
C VAL A 170 9.67 13.46 2.08
N ARG A 171 8.40 13.40 1.68
CA ARG A 171 7.67 14.52 1.09
C ARG A 171 6.52 14.93 2.00
N ALA A 172 6.49 16.18 2.47
CA ALA A 172 5.35 16.67 3.25
C ALA A 172 4.11 16.76 2.34
N THR A 173 3.04 16.10 2.76
CA THR A 173 1.76 16.07 2.05
C THR A 173 0.59 16.39 2.99
N PRO A 174 0.65 17.53 3.72
CA PRO A 174 -0.40 17.90 4.66
C PRO A 174 -1.72 18.16 3.96
N GLY A 175 -2.82 18.01 4.73
CA GLY A 175 -4.17 18.34 4.29
C GLY A 175 -5.22 17.32 4.73
N HIS A 176 -4.92 16.01 4.77
CA HIS A 176 -5.72 15.06 5.55
C HIS A 176 -5.49 15.28 7.05
N THR A 177 -4.23 15.28 7.47
CA THR A 177 -3.77 15.86 8.73
C THR A 177 -2.63 16.85 8.47
N GLN A 178 -2.27 17.67 9.46
CA GLN A 178 -1.14 18.59 9.30
C GLN A 178 0.21 17.87 9.23
N GLY A 179 0.29 16.67 9.78
CA GLY A 179 1.51 15.88 9.86
C GLY A 179 1.72 14.88 8.73
N CYS A 180 0.83 14.81 7.74
CA CYS A 180 0.93 13.84 6.65
C CYS A 180 2.23 13.98 5.87
N VAL A 181 2.86 12.82 5.61
CA VAL A 181 4.00 12.69 4.70
C VAL A 181 3.75 11.53 3.73
N THR A 182 4.34 11.65 2.55
CA THR A 182 4.48 10.57 1.58
C THR A 182 5.94 10.11 1.60
N TYR A 183 6.17 8.82 1.75
CA TYR A 183 7.48 8.21 1.60
C TYR A 183 7.66 7.75 0.15
N VAL A 184 8.75 8.16 -0.50
CA VAL A 184 9.00 7.79 -1.91
C VAL A 184 10.34 7.06 -1.98
N THR A 185 10.39 5.88 -2.61
CA THR A 185 11.66 5.17 -2.82
C THR A 185 12.65 6.06 -3.56
N GLY A 186 13.93 5.87 -3.27
CA GLY A 186 15.02 6.64 -3.86
C GLY A 186 15.01 6.65 -5.39
N HIS A 187 15.86 7.47 -5.96
CA HIS A 187 16.08 7.56 -7.41
C HIS A 187 17.58 7.50 -7.71
N GLY A 188 17.90 7.12 -8.94
CA GLY A 188 19.28 6.95 -9.40
C GLY A 188 19.77 5.50 -9.36
N PRO A 189 21.06 5.27 -9.62
CA PRO A 189 21.64 3.93 -9.66
C PRO A 189 21.45 3.18 -8.34
N GLY A 190 21.10 1.91 -8.41
CA GLY A 190 20.90 1.05 -7.25
C GLY A 190 19.60 1.31 -6.46
N GLN A 191 18.72 2.20 -6.93
CA GLN A 191 17.42 2.42 -6.31
C GLN A 191 16.30 1.72 -7.11
N PRO A 192 15.18 1.34 -6.46
CA PRO A 192 14.07 0.63 -7.12
C PRO A 192 13.46 1.41 -8.28
N GLN A 193 13.16 0.68 -9.36
CA GLN A 193 12.42 1.21 -10.51
C GLN A 193 11.31 0.22 -10.92
N PRO A 194 10.09 0.69 -11.23
CA PRO A 194 9.62 2.07 -11.05
C PRO A 194 9.68 2.50 -9.58
N ARG A 195 9.68 3.81 -9.32
CA ARG A 195 9.60 4.33 -7.94
C ARG A 195 8.28 3.93 -7.28
N MET A 196 8.28 3.87 -5.96
CA MET A 196 7.11 3.57 -5.15
C MET A 196 6.84 4.74 -4.20
N ALA A 197 5.59 5.19 -4.13
CA ALA A 197 5.14 6.26 -3.25
C ALA A 197 4.12 5.70 -2.24
N PHE A 198 4.46 5.73 -0.96
CA PHE A 198 3.59 5.35 0.16
C PHE A 198 2.91 6.63 0.64
N THR A 199 1.67 6.81 0.18
CA THR A 199 1.01 8.12 0.20
C THR A 199 0.20 8.40 1.46
N GLY A 200 0.12 7.42 2.37
CA GLY A 200 -0.81 7.55 3.51
C GLY A 200 -2.21 7.84 3.01
N ASP A 201 -2.88 8.77 3.65
CA ASP A 201 -4.22 9.24 3.27
C ASP A 201 -4.21 10.54 2.43
N ALA A 202 -3.03 11.04 2.06
CA ALA A 202 -2.98 12.17 1.14
C ALA A 202 -3.54 11.81 -0.25
N LEU A 203 -3.24 10.60 -0.74
CA LEU A 203 -3.77 10.08 -2.00
C LEU A 203 -4.15 8.61 -1.81
N LEU A 204 -5.43 8.28 -2.04
CA LEU A 204 -5.96 6.93 -2.11
C LEU A 204 -6.23 6.54 -3.56
N ILE A 205 -6.31 5.23 -3.85
CA ILE A 205 -6.70 4.78 -5.20
C ILE A 205 -8.13 5.25 -5.51
N ARG A 206 -8.26 6.12 -6.50
CA ARG A 206 -9.53 6.77 -6.85
C ARG A 206 -10.16 7.56 -5.70
N GLY A 207 -9.32 8.20 -4.87
CA GLY A 207 -9.78 9.00 -3.76
C GLY A 207 -8.68 9.76 -3.04
N CYS A 208 -9.01 10.30 -1.89
CA CYS A 208 -8.10 10.90 -0.93
C CYS A 208 -8.72 10.84 0.47
N GLY A 209 -7.92 10.99 1.50
CA GLY A 209 -8.40 11.10 2.88
C GLY A 209 -9.33 12.29 3.08
N ARG A 210 -10.16 12.22 4.11
CA ARG A 210 -11.01 13.33 4.55
C ARG A 210 -10.17 14.48 5.10
N THR A 211 -10.75 15.69 5.17
CA THR A 211 -10.02 16.90 5.55
C THR A 211 -10.73 17.72 6.65
N ASP A 212 -11.70 17.12 7.31
CA ASP A 212 -12.58 17.76 8.29
C ASP A 212 -12.18 17.50 9.75
N PHE A 213 -11.10 16.73 10.00
CA PHE A 213 -10.55 16.44 11.33
C PHE A 213 -9.05 16.75 11.41
N GLN A 214 -8.48 16.71 12.61
CA GLN A 214 -7.04 16.79 12.91
C GLN A 214 -6.31 17.96 12.22
N GLY A 215 -6.98 19.12 12.12
CA GLY A 215 -6.43 20.31 11.45
C GLY A 215 -6.30 20.14 9.93
N GLY A 216 -7.13 19.28 9.33
CA GLY A 216 -7.18 19.05 7.90
C GLY A 216 -7.61 20.28 7.10
N SER A 217 -7.29 20.28 5.82
CA SER A 217 -7.62 21.35 4.87
C SER A 217 -7.68 20.80 3.45
N SER A 218 -8.83 20.88 2.82
CA SER A 218 -9.01 20.44 1.43
C SER A 218 -8.12 21.22 0.46
N LEU A 219 -7.98 22.52 0.66
CA LEU A 219 -7.06 23.35 -0.14
C LEU A 219 -5.61 22.85 -0.04
N GLN A 220 -5.15 22.63 1.19
CA GLN A 220 -3.79 22.18 1.44
C GLN A 220 -3.54 20.77 0.88
N LEU A 221 -4.53 19.86 1.01
CA LEU A 221 -4.45 18.52 0.43
C LEU A 221 -4.30 18.55 -1.08
N TYR A 222 -5.13 19.35 -1.76
CA TYR A 222 -5.04 19.54 -3.21
C TYR A 222 -3.64 20.00 -3.63
N GLN A 223 -3.16 21.07 -3.02
CA GLN A 223 -1.85 21.65 -3.31
C GLN A 223 -0.71 20.66 -3.01
N SER A 224 -0.79 19.93 -1.90
CA SER A 224 0.18 18.91 -1.53
C SER A 224 0.27 17.79 -2.57
N VAL A 225 -0.87 17.21 -2.95
CA VAL A 225 -0.88 16.12 -3.92
C VAL A 225 -0.35 16.57 -5.28
N HIS A 226 -0.80 17.72 -5.76
CA HIS A 226 -0.38 18.26 -7.06
C HIS A 226 1.10 18.66 -7.10
N SER A 227 1.66 19.20 -6.00
CA SER A 227 3.07 19.64 -5.95
C SER A 227 4.04 18.54 -5.54
N GLN A 228 3.63 17.56 -4.73
CA GLN A 228 4.54 16.57 -4.16
C GLN A 228 4.39 15.17 -4.75
N ILE A 229 3.20 14.76 -5.17
CA ILE A 229 2.93 13.42 -5.69
C ILE A 229 2.79 13.43 -7.21
N PHE A 230 1.94 14.29 -7.76
CA PHE A 230 1.66 14.34 -9.20
C PHE A 230 2.81 14.89 -10.05
N THR A 231 3.86 15.43 -9.41
CA THR A 231 5.14 15.80 -10.04
C THR A 231 6.13 14.63 -10.19
N LEU A 232 5.84 13.48 -9.57
CA LEU A 232 6.64 12.26 -9.74
C LEU A 232 6.46 11.70 -11.18
N PRO A 233 7.40 10.86 -11.68
CA PRO A 233 7.22 10.13 -12.92
C PRO A 233 5.88 9.40 -12.95
N LYS A 234 5.23 9.36 -14.11
CA LYS A 234 3.87 8.81 -14.25
C LYS A 234 3.78 7.31 -13.97
N ASP A 235 4.88 6.59 -14.13
CA ASP A 235 5.02 5.17 -13.81
C ASP A 235 5.30 4.89 -12.32
N THR A 236 5.48 5.94 -11.49
CA THR A 236 5.62 5.78 -10.04
C THR A 236 4.37 5.10 -9.48
N LEU A 237 4.59 3.98 -8.78
CA LEU A 237 3.53 3.20 -8.16
C LEU A 237 3.02 3.90 -6.89
N VAL A 238 1.71 3.92 -6.72
CA VAL A 238 1.03 4.56 -5.58
C VAL A 238 0.49 3.47 -4.66
N TYR A 239 0.93 3.51 -3.41
CA TYR A 239 0.56 2.61 -2.33
C TYR A 239 -0.04 3.42 -1.17
N PRO A 240 -1.37 3.48 -1.03
CA PRO A 240 -2.06 4.26 0.02
C PRO A 240 -2.06 3.54 1.36
N ALA A 241 -2.41 4.26 2.45
CA ALA A 241 -2.62 3.61 3.75
C ALA A 241 -3.87 2.72 3.76
N HIS A 242 -4.92 3.09 3.03
CA HIS A 242 -6.20 2.38 3.04
C HIS A 242 -6.72 2.07 1.64
N ASP A 243 -7.45 0.96 1.53
CA ASP A 243 -8.36 0.72 0.40
C ASP A 243 -9.58 -0.08 0.85
N TYR A 244 -10.76 0.44 0.51
CA TYR A 244 -12.06 -0.15 0.87
C TYR A 244 -12.71 -0.91 -0.28
N LYS A 245 -12.01 -1.10 -1.40
CA LYS A 245 -12.53 -1.66 -2.65
C LYS A 245 -11.74 -2.86 -3.16
N GLY A 246 -10.66 -3.24 -2.46
CA GLY A 246 -9.80 -4.36 -2.84
C GLY A 246 -8.72 -4.00 -3.87
N PHE A 247 -8.46 -2.70 -4.11
CA PHE A 247 -7.32 -2.28 -4.92
C PHE A 247 -6.03 -2.34 -4.11
N THR A 248 -4.96 -2.76 -4.73
CA THR A 248 -3.66 -2.93 -4.07
C THR A 248 -2.63 -1.90 -4.48
N VAL A 249 -2.71 -1.40 -5.69
CA VAL A 249 -1.75 -0.46 -6.27
C VAL A 249 -2.39 0.34 -7.41
N SER A 250 -1.92 1.58 -7.59
CA SER A 250 -2.20 2.43 -8.73
C SER A 250 -0.89 3.06 -9.22
N SER A 251 -0.94 4.00 -10.13
CA SER A 251 0.21 4.81 -10.53
C SER A 251 -0.13 6.30 -10.54
N VAL A 252 0.90 7.14 -10.47
CA VAL A 252 0.73 8.59 -10.58
C VAL A 252 0.00 8.97 -11.87
N GLY A 253 0.36 8.35 -13.00
CA GLY A 253 -0.31 8.59 -14.28
C GLY A 253 -1.78 8.18 -14.27
N GLU A 254 -2.08 7.09 -13.61
CA GLU A 254 -3.44 6.57 -13.47
C GLU A 254 -4.31 7.48 -12.59
N GLU A 255 -3.79 7.93 -11.44
CA GLU A 255 -4.53 8.83 -10.55
C GLU A 255 -4.70 10.24 -11.13
N LEU A 256 -3.75 10.75 -11.91
CA LEU A 256 -3.91 12.00 -12.66
C LEU A 256 -5.09 11.96 -13.63
N LEU A 257 -5.36 10.80 -14.25
CA LEU A 257 -6.42 10.65 -15.25
C LEU A 257 -7.77 10.26 -14.64
N TYR A 258 -7.76 9.38 -13.65
CA TYR A 258 -8.96 8.67 -13.21
C TYR A 258 -9.38 8.95 -11.77
N ASN A 259 -8.60 9.71 -10.98
CA ASN A 259 -9.03 10.06 -9.63
C ASN A 259 -10.25 10.99 -9.70
N PRO A 260 -11.43 10.59 -9.17
CA PRO A 260 -12.67 11.34 -9.36
C PRO A 260 -12.68 12.70 -8.63
N ARG A 261 -11.75 12.92 -7.70
CA ARG A 261 -11.63 14.15 -6.91
C ARG A 261 -10.43 14.97 -7.37
N LEU A 262 -9.24 14.41 -7.29
CA LEU A 262 -7.96 15.11 -7.52
C LEU A 262 -7.64 15.39 -9.00
N SER A 263 -8.34 14.77 -9.96
CA SER A 263 -8.27 15.14 -11.38
C SER A 263 -9.09 16.39 -11.74
N LYS A 264 -9.87 16.94 -10.79
CA LYS A 264 -10.67 18.15 -10.97
C LYS A 264 -9.84 19.40 -10.66
N ASP A 265 -10.35 20.56 -11.05
CA ASP A 265 -9.79 21.83 -10.59
C ASP A 265 -9.96 22.02 -9.06
N GLU A 266 -9.17 22.91 -8.48
CA GLU A 266 -9.12 23.15 -7.04
C GLU A 266 -10.50 23.54 -6.45
N LYS A 267 -11.25 24.37 -7.15
CA LYS A 267 -12.58 24.84 -6.70
C LYS A 267 -13.58 23.68 -6.65
N THR A 268 -13.60 22.86 -7.70
CA THR A 268 -14.46 21.67 -7.79
C THR A 268 -14.05 20.64 -6.73
N PHE A 269 -12.75 20.39 -6.55
CA PHE A 269 -12.24 19.52 -5.51
C PHE A 269 -12.69 19.96 -4.12
N LYS A 270 -12.52 21.24 -3.78
CA LYS A 270 -12.94 21.80 -2.50
C LYS A 270 -14.43 21.58 -2.27
N SER A 271 -15.27 21.87 -3.26
CA SER A 271 -16.73 21.65 -3.16
C SER A 271 -17.07 20.17 -2.94
N ILE A 272 -16.37 19.23 -3.59
CA ILE A 272 -16.55 17.79 -3.36
C ILE A 272 -16.21 17.44 -1.92
N MET A 273 -15.07 17.91 -1.39
CA MET A 273 -14.60 17.58 -0.06
C MET A 273 -15.53 18.14 1.04
N GLU A 274 -16.08 19.33 0.86
CA GLU A 274 -17.03 19.96 1.78
C GLU A 274 -18.38 19.22 1.83
N ASN A 275 -18.72 18.42 0.81
CA ASN A 275 -20.00 17.73 0.69
C ASN A 275 -19.88 16.18 0.83
N LEU A 276 -18.78 15.67 1.37
CA LEU A 276 -18.60 14.21 1.56
C LEU A 276 -19.58 13.61 2.58
N ASN A 277 -20.05 14.39 3.54
CA ASN A 277 -21.02 13.98 4.57
C ASN A 277 -20.67 12.63 5.24
N LEU A 278 -19.39 12.43 5.56
CA LEU A 278 -18.90 11.21 6.19
C LEU A 278 -19.25 11.19 7.68
N SER A 279 -19.60 10.02 8.20
CA SER A 279 -19.83 9.81 9.62
C SER A 279 -18.58 10.11 10.46
N TYR A 280 -18.79 10.35 11.77
CA TYR A 280 -17.68 10.51 12.72
C TYR A 280 -16.80 9.26 12.73
N PRO A 281 -15.46 9.39 12.71
CA PRO A 281 -14.57 8.22 12.68
C PRO A 281 -14.68 7.45 14.01
N LYS A 282 -15.03 6.17 13.94
CA LYS A 282 -15.36 5.35 15.12
C LYS A 282 -14.23 5.24 16.15
N MET A 283 -12.99 5.24 15.69
CA MET A 283 -11.81 5.01 16.53
C MET A 283 -11.05 6.28 16.92
N ILE A 284 -11.44 7.46 16.41
CA ILE A 284 -10.64 8.68 16.54
C ILE A 284 -10.31 9.05 17.98
N ASP A 285 -11.27 8.88 18.89
CA ASP A 285 -11.14 9.24 20.32
C ASP A 285 -10.18 8.31 21.08
N VAL A 286 -9.91 7.12 20.54
CA VAL A 286 -8.97 6.13 21.09
C VAL A 286 -7.65 6.17 20.30
N ALA A 287 -7.74 6.15 18.99
CA ALA A 287 -6.56 6.03 18.11
C ALA A 287 -5.68 7.28 18.14
N VAL A 288 -6.27 8.48 18.02
CA VAL A 288 -5.48 9.72 17.96
C VAL A 288 -4.65 9.93 19.23
N PRO A 289 -5.19 9.87 20.49
CA PRO A 289 -4.37 10.00 21.68
C PRO A 289 -3.26 8.95 21.78
N ALA A 290 -3.53 7.69 21.44
CA ALA A 290 -2.54 6.63 21.44
C ALA A 290 -1.45 6.88 20.37
N ASN A 291 -1.84 7.26 19.18
CA ASN A 291 -0.93 7.49 18.06
C ASN A 291 -0.06 8.75 18.24
N MET A 292 -0.50 9.70 19.02
CA MET A 292 0.32 10.87 19.44
C MET A 292 1.56 10.47 20.27
N VAL A 293 1.60 9.24 20.80
CA VAL A 293 2.77 8.65 21.47
C VAL A 293 3.27 7.39 20.76
N CYS A 294 2.96 7.26 19.46
CA CYS A 294 3.30 6.11 18.58
C CYS A 294 2.70 4.78 19.02
N GLY A 295 1.43 4.80 19.45
CA GLY A 295 0.66 3.62 19.82
C GLY A 295 0.86 3.18 21.26
N PHE A 296 0.25 2.07 21.63
CA PHE A 296 0.42 1.47 22.95
C PHE A 296 1.86 0.95 23.12
N GLN A 297 2.42 1.14 24.33
CA GLN A 297 3.77 0.69 24.64
C GLN A 297 3.78 -0.78 25.10
N ASP A 298 2.64 -1.28 25.60
CA ASP A 298 2.39 -2.68 25.95
C ASP A 298 0.90 -3.02 25.78
N LEU A 299 0.56 -4.30 25.81
CA LEU A 299 -0.82 -4.76 25.66
C LEU A 299 -1.70 -4.45 26.88
N SER A 300 -1.12 -4.20 28.05
CA SER A 300 -1.85 -3.88 29.28
C SER A 300 -2.38 -2.44 29.26
N ALA A 301 -1.86 -1.60 28.38
CA ALA A 301 -2.26 -0.22 28.20
C ALA A 301 -3.50 -0.03 27.28
N LYS A 302 -4.04 -1.12 26.71
CA LYS A 302 -5.29 -1.00 25.92
C LYS A 302 -6.43 -0.59 26.87
N PRO A 303 -7.19 0.48 26.51
CA PRO A 303 -8.42 0.77 27.23
C PRO A 303 -9.33 -0.47 27.19
N ALA A 304 -9.94 -0.83 28.31
CA ALA A 304 -11.00 -1.83 28.31
C ALA A 304 -12.04 -1.42 27.25
N GLU A 305 -12.39 -2.36 26.35
CA GLU A 305 -13.45 -2.13 25.37
C GLU A 305 -14.64 -1.54 26.10
N ALA A 306 -15.09 -0.36 25.66
CA ALA A 306 -16.29 0.25 26.18
C ALA A 306 -17.41 -0.77 26.00
N ALA A 307 -17.84 -1.38 27.09
CA ALA A 307 -18.93 -2.33 27.07
C ALA A 307 -20.13 -1.64 26.42
N SER A 308 -20.54 -2.15 25.27
CA SER A 308 -21.73 -1.73 24.56
C SER A 308 -22.92 -2.04 25.46
N ASN A 309 -23.47 -1.01 26.09
CA ASN A 309 -24.81 -1.03 26.61
C ASN A 309 -25.81 -0.65 25.53
#